data_8d0252af5b6a9052a904675e0d063986
#
_entry.id   8d0252af5b6a9052a904675e0d063986
#
_cell.length_a   1.000
_cell.length_b   1.000
_cell.length_c   1.000
_cell.angle_alpha   90.00
_cell.angle_beta   90.00
_cell.angle_gamma   90.00
#
_symmetry.space_group_name_H-M   'P 1'
#
loop_
_entity.id
_entity.type
_entity.pdbx_description
1 polymer ?
#
loop_
_entity_poly.entity_id
_entity_poly.type
_entity_poly.pdbx_seq_one_letter_code
_entity_poly.pdbx_strand_id
1 'polypeptide(L)'
;EFTVDESCGKCTPCREGTKRMLEILDKITEGNGTLEDLDELEELAYTIKDSALCGLGQTAPNPVLSTLANFRDEYIAHVVDKKCPAGVCKPLIKYYITDNCIGCTKCKRNCPVGAIKGELKQKHTIDTDICIKCGACKASCPKDAIITA
;
A
#
# COMPACT_ATOMS: atom_id res chain seq x y z
N GLU A 1 -7.85 10.12 -6.54
CA GLU A 1 -7.24 11.07 -7.50
C GLU A 1 -8.29 11.56 -8.49
N PHE A 2 -8.78 10.77 -9.41
CA PHE A 2 -9.71 11.21 -10.47
C PHE A 2 -10.81 12.17 -9.99
N THR A 3 -11.52 11.87 -8.91
CA THR A 3 -12.62 12.72 -8.39
C THR A 3 -12.12 14.03 -7.78
N VAL A 4 -10.89 14.07 -7.29
CA VAL A 4 -10.24 15.31 -6.81
C VAL A 4 -9.92 16.22 -7.99
N ASP A 5 -9.36 15.65 -9.06
CA ASP A 5 -8.97 16.39 -10.27
C ASP A 5 -10.18 16.93 -11.03
N GLU A 6 -11.27 16.15 -11.11
CA GLU A 6 -12.51 16.51 -11.80
C GLU A 6 -13.47 17.37 -10.95
N SER A 7 -13.13 17.69 -9.71
CA SER A 7 -13.96 18.54 -8.86
C SER A 7 -14.00 19.96 -9.40
N CYS A 8 -15.22 20.47 -9.65
CA CYS A 8 -15.41 21.86 -10.05
C CYS A 8 -15.12 22.89 -8.94
N GLY A 9 -14.84 22.43 -7.72
CA GLY A 9 -14.46 23.26 -6.56
C GLY A 9 -15.60 24.09 -5.92
N LYS A 10 -16.85 24.00 -6.41
CA LYS A 10 -17.96 24.83 -5.93
C LYS A 10 -18.42 24.52 -4.51
N CYS A 11 -18.60 23.23 -4.18
CA CYS A 11 -19.08 22.85 -2.85
C CYS A 11 -17.95 22.27 -2.00
N THR A 12 -17.90 22.68 -0.74
CA THR A 12 -16.86 22.28 0.22
C THR A 12 -16.78 20.75 0.43
N PRO A 13 -17.91 20.01 0.58
CA PRO A 13 -17.83 18.58 0.77
C PRO A 13 -17.11 17.84 -0.36
N CYS A 14 -17.33 18.23 -1.60
CA CYS A 14 -16.62 17.66 -2.73
C CYS A 14 -15.16 18.16 -2.78
N ARG A 15 -14.93 19.47 -2.76
CA ARG A 15 -13.58 20.06 -2.92
C ARG A 15 -12.60 19.61 -1.85
N GLU A 16 -12.97 19.76 -0.57
CA GLU A 16 -12.10 19.46 0.55
C GLU A 16 -12.25 17.99 1.00
N GLY A 17 -13.50 17.48 1.00
CA GLY A 17 -13.76 16.14 1.48
C GLY A 17 -13.12 15.06 0.61
N THR A 18 -13.21 15.14 -0.72
CA THR A 18 -12.56 14.14 -1.59
C THR A 18 -11.03 14.18 -1.48
N LYS A 19 -10.48 15.38 -1.30
CA LYS A 19 -9.03 15.54 -1.06
C LYS A 19 -8.61 14.89 0.26
N ARG A 20 -9.35 15.17 1.35
CA ARG A 20 -9.08 14.57 2.66
C ARG A 20 -9.23 13.05 2.63
N MET A 21 -10.25 12.55 1.93
CA MET A 21 -10.43 11.10 1.72
C MET A 21 -9.24 10.46 0.99
N LEU A 22 -8.68 11.15 -0.02
CA LEU A 22 -7.47 10.70 -0.71
C LEU A 22 -6.26 10.67 0.23
N GLU A 23 -6.04 11.72 1.02
CA GLU A 23 -4.95 11.80 2.00
C GLU A 23 -4.98 10.63 3.01
N ILE A 24 -6.18 10.27 3.50
CA ILE A 24 -6.34 9.13 4.41
C ILE A 24 -6.01 7.80 3.69
N LEU A 25 -6.48 7.62 2.46
CA LEU A 25 -6.18 6.42 1.68
C LEU A 25 -4.68 6.28 1.38
N ASP A 26 -4.01 7.38 1.02
CA ASP A 26 -2.57 7.41 0.81
C ASP A 26 -1.83 7.04 2.11
N LYS A 27 -2.21 7.64 3.24
CA LYS A 27 -1.66 7.31 4.56
C LYS A 27 -1.79 5.81 4.90
N ILE A 28 -2.93 5.19 4.57
CA ILE A 28 -3.17 3.75 4.77
C ILE A 28 -2.26 2.91 3.87
N THR A 29 -2.17 3.23 2.58
CA THR A 29 -1.38 2.47 1.61
C THR A 29 0.13 2.65 1.79
N GLU A 30 0.56 3.75 2.41
CA GLU A 30 1.94 4.01 2.82
C GLU A 30 2.33 3.28 4.13
N GLY A 31 1.35 2.68 4.83
CA GLY A 31 1.58 1.96 6.07
C GLY A 31 1.55 2.83 7.33
N ASN A 32 1.17 4.09 7.20
CA ASN A 32 1.07 5.05 8.31
C ASN A 32 -0.35 5.16 8.89
N GLY A 33 -1.32 4.45 8.30
CA GLY A 33 -2.72 4.44 8.73
C GLY A 33 -2.93 3.84 10.11
N THR A 34 -4.00 4.26 10.78
CA THR A 34 -4.46 3.79 12.08
C THR A 34 -5.92 3.29 11.99
N LEU A 35 -6.42 2.63 13.03
CA LEU A 35 -7.83 2.22 13.07
C LEU A 35 -8.77 3.44 13.08
N GLU A 36 -8.37 4.52 13.74
CA GLU A 36 -9.11 5.77 13.78
C GLU A 36 -9.25 6.40 12.38
N ASP A 37 -8.22 6.25 11.52
CA ASP A 37 -8.31 6.70 10.15
C ASP A 37 -9.37 5.94 9.32
N LEU A 38 -9.66 4.68 9.67
CA LEU A 38 -10.72 3.91 8.99
C LEU A 38 -12.10 4.42 9.38
N ASP A 39 -12.31 4.76 10.64
CA ASP A 39 -13.56 5.28 11.14
C ASP A 39 -13.78 6.72 10.60
N GLU A 40 -12.72 7.56 10.60
CA GLU A 40 -12.75 8.89 9.97
C GLU A 40 -13.06 8.81 8.46
N LEU A 41 -12.46 7.85 7.75
CA LEU A 41 -12.67 7.63 6.33
C LEU A 41 -14.14 7.29 6.02
N GLU A 42 -14.74 6.41 6.82
CA GLU A 42 -16.12 6.00 6.67
C GLU A 42 -17.10 7.15 6.95
N GLU A 43 -16.92 7.88 8.06
CA GLU A 43 -17.74 9.05 8.42
C GLU A 43 -17.63 10.16 7.37
N LEU A 44 -16.41 10.46 6.93
CA LEU A 44 -16.15 11.45 5.90
C LEU A 44 -16.80 11.07 4.57
N ALA A 45 -16.74 9.80 4.18
CA ALA A 45 -17.35 9.30 2.95
C ALA A 45 -18.88 9.49 2.98
N TYR A 46 -19.56 9.18 4.08
CA TYR A 46 -21.00 9.47 4.23
C TYR A 46 -21.29 10.97 4.21
N THR A 47 -20.48 11.77 4.91
CA THR A 47 -20.63 13.22 4.94
C THR A 47 -20.56 13.83 3.52
N ILE A 48 -19.60 13.41 2.71
CA ILE A 48 -19.46 13.87 1.31
C ILE A 48 -20.67 13.44 0.49
N LYS A 49 -21.08 12.19 0.62
CA LYS A 49 -22.20 11.61 -0.13
C LYS A 49 -23.49 12.37 0.11
N ASP A 50 -23.78 12.71 1.36
CA ASP A 50 -25.06 13.29 1.77
C ASP A 50 -25.11 14.82 1.59
N SER A 51 -23.95 15.50 1.60
CA SER A 51 -23.88 16.96 1.57
C SER A 51 -23.38 17.55 0.26
N ALA A 52 -22.82 16.74 -0.67
CA ALA A 52 -22.38 17.23 -1.96
C ALA A 52 -23.56 17.66 -2.85
N LEU A 53 -23.37 18.76 -3.61
CA LEU A 53 -24.47 19.39 -4.38
C LEU A 53 -24.74 18.71 -5.74
N CYS A 54 -23.85 17.87 -6.23
CA CYS A 54 -24.02 17.23 -7.54
C CYS A 54 -23.56 15.76 -7.54
N GLY A 55 -23.92 15.04 -8.61
CA GLY A 55 -23.63 13.62 -8.76
C GLY A 55 -22.16 13.24 -8.62
N LEU A 56 -21.21 14.07 -9.03
CA LEU A 56 -19.79 13.76 -8.87
C LEU A 56 -19.44 13.59 -7.38
N GLY A 57 -19.75 14.57 -6.55
CA GLY A 57 -19.47 14.50 -5.11
C GLY A 57 -20.27 13.43 -4.39
N GLN A 58 -21.56 13.25 -4.76
CA GLN A 58 -22.42 12.23 -4.16
C GLN A 58 -21.98 10.80 -4.47
N THR A 59 -21.32 10.56 -5.61
CA THR A 59 -20.91 9.22 -6.02
C THR A 59 -19.42 8.92 -5.74
N ALA A 60 -18.60 9.96 -5.59
CA ALA A 60 -17.16 9.83 -5.32
C ALA A 60 -16.83 8.89 -4.14
N PRO A 61 -17.57 8.90 -3.02
CA PRO A 61 -17.31 8.02 -1.87
C PRO A 61 -17.77 6.57 -2.07
N ASN A 62 -18.63 6.28 -3.04
CA ASN A 62 -19.23 4.94 -3.19
C ASN A 62 -18.19 3.81 -3.31
N PRO A 63 -17.09 3.92 -4.09
CA PRO A 63 -16.07 2.88 -4.13
C PRO A 63 -15.43 2.64 -2.76
N VAL A 64 -15.15 3.70 -2.00
CA VAL A 64 -14.56 3.61 -0.66
C VAL A 64 -15.51 2.92 0.30
N LEU A 65 -16.77 3.35 0.36
CA LEU A 65 -17.80 2.73 1.22
C LEU A 65 -18.02 1.27 0.85
N SER A 66 -18.07 0.95 -0.44
CA SER A 66 -18.24 -0.42 -0.93
C SER A 66 -17.05 -1.32 -0.53
N THR A 67 -15.83 -0.82 -0.68
CA THR A 67 -14.63 -1.60 -0.30
C THR A 67 -14.49 -1.73 1.21
N LEU A 68 -14.81 -0.71 1.99
CA LEU A 68 -14.84 -0.79 3.45
C LEU A 68 -15.87 -1.82 3.94
N ALA A 69 -17.05 -1.87 3.32
CA ALA A 69 -18.10 -2.82 3.71
C ALA A 69 -17.75 -4.28 3.36
N ASN A 70 -17.09 -4.53 2.23
CA ASN A 70 -16.86 -5.89 1.73
C ASN A 70 -15.46 -6.44 2.01
N PHE A 71 -14.46 -5.57 2.24
CA PHE A 71 -13.05 -5.93 2.40
C PHE A 71 -12.41 -5.24 3.61
N ARG A 72 -13.18 -5.06 4.69
CA ARG A 72 -12.69 -4.39 5.92
C ARG A 72 -11.45 -5.09 6.49
N ASP A 73 -11.36 -6.42 6.37
CA ASP A 73 -10.21 -7.21 6.82
C ASP A 73 -8.92 -6.80 6.11
N GLU A 74 -8.98 -6.45 4.82
CA GLU A 74 -7.81 -5.98 4.08
C GLU A 74 -7.37 -4.59 4.55
N TYR A 75 -8.30 -3.70 4.87
CA TYR A 75 -8.00 -2.41 5.48
C TYR A 75 -7.34 -2.58 6.85
N ILE A 76 -7.88 -3.48 7.69
CA ILE A 76 -7.30 -3.80 8.99
C ILE A 76 -5.89 -4.35 8.83
N ALA A 77 -5.64 -5.24 7.88
CA ALA A 77 -4.31 -5.76 7.60
C ALA A 77 -3.32 -4.64 7.21
N HIS A 78 -3.77 -3.62 6.46
CA HIS A 78 -2.92 -2.47 6.12
C HIS A 78 -2.59 -1.60 7.35
N VAL A 79 -3.56 -1.35 8.24
CA VAL A 79 -3.37 -0.42 9.36
C VAL A 79 -2.78 -1.09 10.61
N VAL A 80 -3.11 -2.36 10.88
CA VAL A 80 -2.64 -3.10 12.07
C VAL A 80 -1.39 -3.92 11.74
N ASP A 81 -1.48 -4.81 10.75
CA ASP A 81 -0.40 -5.75 10.40
C ASP A 81 0.68 -5.10 9.54
N LYS A 82 0.42 -3.89 9.04
CA LYS A 82 1.30 -3.19 8.07
C LYS A 82 1.66 -4.08 6.89
N LYS A 83 0.66 -4.79 6.39
CA LYS A 83 0.77 -5.77 5.30
C LYS A 83 -0.29 -5.52 4.24
N CYS A 84 0.10 -5.57 2.98
CA CYS A 84 -0.82 -5.53 1.85
C CYS A 84 -1.10 -6.95 1.36
N PRO A 85 -2.31 -7.52 1.59
CA PRO A 85 -2.65 -8.86 1.13
C PRO A 85 -2.52 -9.05 -0.39
N ALA A 86 -2.88 -8.01 -1.15
CA ALA A 86 -2.75 -8.01 -2.61
C ALA A 86 -1.30 -7.83 -3.12
N GLY A 87 -0.36 -7.43 -2.24
CA GLY A 87 1.05 -7.24 -2.60
C GLY A 87 1.32 -6.11 -3.60
N VAL A 88 0.45 -5.09 -3.67
CA VAL A 88 0.57 -3.95 -4.60
C VAL A 88 1.07 -2.67 -3.93
N CYS A 89 0.81 -2.48 -2.64
CA CYS A 89 1.25 -1.31 -1.89
C CYS A 89 2.75 -1.39 -1.59
N LYS A 90 3.57 -0.78 -2.43
CA LYS A 90 5.04 -0.85 -2.33
C LYS A 90 5.61 -0.58 -0.94
N PRO A 91 5.13 0.41 -0.17
CA PRO A 91 5.64 0.66 1.18
C PRO A 91 5.41 -0.49 2.16
N LEU A 92 4.40 -1.32 1.92
CA LEU A 92 4.02 -2.45 2.78
C LEU A 92 4.62 -3.78 2.33
N ILE A 93 5.21 -3.85 1.12
CA ILE A 93 5.85 -5.07 0.63
C ILE A 93 7.15 -5.31 1.40
N LYS A 94 7.31 -6.52 1.94
CA LYS A 94 8.57 -6.98 2.51
C LYS A 94 9.08 -8.18 1.71
N TYR A 95 10.36 -8.17 1.37
CA TYR A 95 11.01 -9.29 0.68
C TYR A 95 11.75 -10.16 1.66
N TYR A 96 11.57 -11.47 1.56
CA TYR A 96 12.23 -12.48 2.39
C TYR A 96 12.92 -13.52 1.52
N ILE A 97 14.05 -14.01 1.99
CA ILE A 97 14.78 -15.12 1.35
C ILE A 97 14.45 -16.40 2.08
N THR A 98 13.88 -17.37 1.37
CA THR A 98 13.53 -18.69 1.89
C THR A 98 14.75 -19.61 1.98
N ASP A 99 14.56 -20.80 2.58
CA ASP A 99 15.62 -21.82 2.71
C ASP A 99 16.02 -22.45 1.36
N ASN A 100 15.23 -22.22 0.29
CA ASN A 100 15.59 -22.63 -1.07
C ASN A 100 16.76 -21.83 -1.66
N CYS A 101 17.31 -20.88 -0.90
CA CYS A 101 18.43 -20.06 -1.32
C CYS A 101 19.72 -20.90 -1.42
N ILE A 102 20.30 -20.97 -2.61
CA ILE A 102 21.56 -21.68 -2.87
C ILE A 102 22.82 -20.82 -2.67
N GLY A 103 22.68 -19.60 -2.21
CA GLY A 103 23.83 -18.71 -1.97
C GLY A 103 24.59 -18.29 -3.23
N CYS A 104 23.92 -18.14 -4.38
CA CYS A 104 24.57 -17.81 -5.66
C CYS A 104 25.01 -16.35 -5.81
N THR A 105 24.74 -15.48 -4.84
CA THR A 105 25.07 -14.04 -4.78
C THR A 105 24.45 -13.15 -5.86
N LYS A 106 23.65 -13.70 -6.79
CA LYS A 106 23.08 -12.95 -7.91
C LYS A 106 22.21 -11.76 -7.47
N CYS A 107 21.34 -12.02 -6.47
CA CYS A 107 20.50 -10.99 -5.87
C CYS A 107 21.31 -9.87 -5.18
N LYS A 108 22.40 -10.23 -4.50
CA LYS A 108 23.30 -9.26 -3.83
C LYS A 108 23.97 -8.33 -4.86
N ARG A 109 24.44 -8.88 -5.97
CA ARG A 109 25.10 -8.10 -7.04
C ARG A 109 24.11 -7.17 -7.77
N ASN A 110 22.84 -7.59 -7.88
CA ASN A 110 21.80 -6.82 -8.55
C ASN A 110 21.07 -5.83 -7.64
N CYS A 111 21.41 -5.79 -6.34
CA CYS A 111 20.79 -4.86 -5.42
C CYS A 111 21.40 -3.47 -5.51
N PRO A 112 20.67 -2.44 -5.97
CA PRO A 112 21.23 -1.10 -6.20
C PRO A 112 21.62 -0.38 -4.90
N VAL A 113 21.02 -0.78 -3.76
CA VAL A 113 21.28 -0.16 -2.45
C VAL A 113 22.08 -1.06 -1.51
N GLY A 114 22.52 -2.24 -1.96
CA GLY A 114 23.30 -3.15 -1.13
C GLY A 114 22.56 -3.74 0.07
N ALA A 115 21.23 -3.78 0.05
CA ALA A 115 20.39 -4.26 1.16
C ALA A 115 20.51 -5.78 1.40
N ILE A 116 21.24 -6.53 0.57
CA ILE A 116 21.33 -7.99 0.69
C ILE A 116 22.70 -8.41 1.23
N LYS A 117 22.67 -9.09 2.37
CA LYS A 117 23.86 -9.62 3.07
C LYS A 117 23.91 -11.14 2.92
N GLY A 118 25.11 -11.69 2.87
CA GLY A 118 25.34 -13.14 2.76
C GLY A 118 26.62 -13.44 1.97
N GLU A 119 27.07 -14.69 2.08
CA GLU A 119 28.28 -15.20 1.42
C GLU A 119 27.94 -16.30 0.42
N LEU A 120 28.92 -16.65 -0.41
CA LEU A 120 28.77 -17.70 -1.41
C LEU A 120 28.44 -19.04 -0.73
N LYS A 121 27.45 -19.75 -1.31
CA LYS A 121 26.92 -21.03 -0.76
C LYS A 121 26.21 -20.92 0.60
N GLN A 122 25.92 -19.73 1.08
CA GLN A 122 25.13 -19.50 2.31
C GLN A 122 23.82 -18.81 1.97
N LYS A 123 22.80 -19.03 2.82
CA LYS A 123 21.53 -18.31 2.71
C LYS A 123 21.79 -16.81 2.89
N HIS A 124 21.27 -16.01 1.96
CA HIS A 124 21.34 -14.56 2.06
C HIS A 124 20.18 -14.02 2.92
N THR A 125 20.33 -12.81 3.43
CA THR A 125 19.30 -12.08 4.16
C THR A 125 19.09 -10.70 3.52
N ILE A 126 17.87 -10.17 3.62
CA ILE A 126 17.53 -8.83 3.13
C ILE A 126 17.37 -7.93 4.35
N ASP A 127 18.08 -6.83 4.35
CA ASP A 127 17.93 -5.76 5.32
C ASP A 127 16.74 -4.90 4.89
N THR A 128 15.63 -5.01 5.64
CA THR A 128 14.36 -4.34 5.33
C THR A 128 14.41 -2.84 5.45
N ASP A 129 15.32 -2.32 6.27
CA ASP A 129 15.45 -0.88 6.55
C ASP A 129 16.18 -0.16 5.39
N ILE A 130 17.10 -0.85 4.74
CA ILE A 130 17.84 -0.33 3.58
C ILE A 130 17.10 -0.62 2.27
N CYS A 131 16.23 -1.64 2.25
CA CYS A 131 15.57 -2.13 1.05
C CYS A 131 14.57 -1.13 0.47
N ILE A 132 14.81 -0.64 -0.75
CA ILE A 132 13.90 0.23 -1.51
C ILE A 132 12.74 -0.51 -2.20
N LYS A 133 12.58 -1.79 -1.94
CA LYS A 133 11.44 -2.62 -2.41
C LYS A 133 11.27 -2.66 -3.95
N CYS A 134 12.36 -2.51 -4.71
CA CYS A 134 12.35 -2.46 -6.18
C CYS A 134 12.08 -3.81 -6.88
N GLY A 135 12.16 -4.94 -6.18
CA GLY A 135 11.90 -6.27 -6.75
C GLY A 135 13.02 -6.87 -7.62
N ALA A 136 14.12 -6.15 -7.91
CA ALA A 136 15.21 -6.62 -8.77
C ALA A 136 15.84 -7.93 -8.30
N CYS A 137 15.92 -8.13 -6.98
CA CYS A 137 16.44 -9.36 -6.39
C CYS A 137 15.51 -10.56 -6.66
N LYS A 138 14.19 -10.39 -6.59
CA LYS A 138 13.20 -11.44 -6.90
C LYS A 138 13.27 -11.82 -8.37
N ALA A 139 13.28 -10.84 -9.27
CA ALA A 139 13.38 -11.06 -10.72
C ALA A 139 14.68 -11.76 -11.12
N SER A 140 15.76 -11.57 -10.37
CA SER A 140 17.08 -12.17 -10.68
C SER A 140 17.33 -13.53 -10.03
N CYS A 141 16.43 -14.01 -9.18
CA CYS A 141 16.64 -15.23 -8.41
C CYS A 141 16.37 -16.49 -9.26
N PRO A 142 17.38 -17.35 -9.56
CA PRO A 142 17.19 -18.52 -10.40
C PRO A 142 16.45 -19.67 -9.73
N LYS A 143 16.17 -19.55 -8.42
CA LYS A 143 15.51 -20.57 -7.60
C LYS A 143 14.20 -20.08 -6.99
N ASP A 144 13.72 -18.91 -7.41
CA ASP A 144 12.53 -18.26 -6.84
C ASP A 144 12.48 -18.26 -5.30
N ALA A 145 13.70 -18.21 -4.70
CA ALA A 145 13.87 -18.25 -3.26
C ALA A 145 13.52 -16.92 -2.57
N ILE A 146 13.05 -15.90 -3.30
CA ILE A 146 12.68 -14.59 -2.76
C ILE A 146 11.17 -14.41 -2.89
N ILE A 147 10.51 -14.36 -1.74
CA ILE A 147 9.07 -14.17 -1.62
C ILE A 147 8.73 -12.79 -1.10
N THR A 148 7.50 -12.37 -1.33
CA THR A 148 6.88 -11.17 -0.75
C THR A 148 5.91 -11.58 0.34
N ALA A 149 5.87 -10.84 1.44
CA ALA A 149 4.88 -10.97 2.51
C ALA A 149 4.37 -9.57 2.89
#